data_b7f09f97d500a2545b6813fa0531d1c5
#
_entry.id   b7f09f97d500a2545b6813fa0531d1c5
#
_cell.length_a   1.000
_cell.length_b   1.000
_cell.length_c   1.000
_cell.angle_alpha   90.00
_cell.angle_beta   90.00
_cell.angle_gamma   90.00
#
_symmetry.space_group_name_H-M   'P 1'
#
loop_
_entity.id
_entity.type
_entity.pdbx_description
1 polymer ?
#
loop_
_entity_poly.entity_id
_entity_poly.type
_entity_poly.pdbx_seq_one_letter_code
_entity_poly.pdbx_strand_id
1 'polypeptide(L)' 'MLVNVYTPEFTRSLEASAVFLPGSSAPFEVLPGHAPIISTLEAGELRWRGAEGEESLAIKSGAVRVMNDKIEICAEV' A
#
# COMPACT_ATOMS: atom_id res chain seq x y z
N MET A 1 0.36 0.23 -11.57
CA MET A 1 0.22 -0.93 -10.67
C MET A 1 -1.21 -1.00 -10.16
N LEU A 2 -1.73 -2.19 -10.07
CA LEU A 2 -3.02 -2.41 -9.42
C LEU A 2 -2.81 -2.48 -7.91
N VAL A 3 -3.55 -1.67 -7.16
CA VAL A 3 -3.48 -1.64 -5.70
C VAL A 3 -4.84 -2.01 -5.13
N ASN A 4 -4.85 -3.04 -4.27
CA ASN A 4 -6.04 -3.44 -3.55
C ASN A 4 -5.79 -3.20 -2.06
N VAL A 5 -6.67 -2.42 -1.43
CA VAL A 5 -6.60 -2.12 0.00
C VAL A 5 -7.80 -2.75 0.68
N TYR A 6 -7.54 -3.64 1.63
CA TYR A 6 -8.56 -4.34 2.40
C TYR A 6 -8.51 -3.88 3.84
N THR A 7 -9.63 -3.38 4.35
CA THR A 7 -9.78 -3.01 5.75
C THR A 7 -11.04 -3.66 6.30
N PRO A 8 -11.23 -3.70 7.63
CA PRO A 8 -12.50 -4.21 8.18
C PRO A 8 -13.72 -3.42 7.75
N GLU A 9 -13.53 -2.16 7.32
CA GLU A 9 -14.64 -1.25 7.00
C GLU A 9 -14.88 -1.08 5.50
N PHE A 10 -13.87 -1.32 4.67
CA PHE A 10 -14.01 -1.15 3.23
C PHE A 10 -12.93 -1.90 2.46
N THR A 11 -13.18 -2.09 1.18
CA THR A 11 -12.21 -2.59 0.21
C THR A 11 -12.13 -1.58 -0.92
N ARG A 12 -10.93 -1.28 -1.36
CA ARG A 12 -10.71 -0.33 -2.44
C ARG A 12 -9.70 -0.87 -3.43
N SER A 13 -9.98 -0.73 -4.72
CA SER A 13 -9.08 -1.07 -5.81
C SER A 13 -8.80 0.16 -6.64
N LEU A 14 -7.55 0.39 -7.00
CA LEU A 14 -7.16 1.55 -7.80
C LEU A 14 -5.87 1.27 -8.57
N GLU A 15 -5.61 2.12 -9.56
CA GLU A 15 -4.34 2.15 -10.27
C GLU A 15 -3.45 3.23 -9.67
N ALA A 16 -2.20 2.90 -9.41
CA ALA A 16 -1.25 3.85 -8.85
C ALA A 16 0.08 3.78 -9.57
N SER A 17 0.77 4.91 -9.63
CA SER A 17 2.12 5.01 -10.17
C SER A 17 3.19 4.91 -9.07
N ALA A 18 2.80 5.09 -7.81
CA ALA A 18 3.69 4.95 -6.66
C ALA A 18 2.86 4.69 -5.41
N VAL A 19 3.39 3.88 -4.51
CA VAL A 19 2.76 3.62 -3.19
C VAL A 19 3.83 3.77 -2.13
N PHE A 20 3.54 4.54 -1.07
CA PHE A 20 4.43 4.79 0.05
C PHE A 20 3.86 4.08 1.27
N LEU A 21 4.66 3.23 1.89
CA LEU A 21 4.20 2.33 2.94
C LEU A 21 5.01 2.51 4.23
N PRO A 22 4.33 2.53 5.39
CA PRO A 22 5.03 2.59 6.69
C PRO A 22 5.49 1.19 7.11
N GLY A 23 6.50 0.66 6.42
CA GLY A 23 7.05 -0.66 6.74
C GLY A 23 7.61 -0.74 8.15
N SER A 24 7.48 -1.90 8.80
CA SER A 24 7.90 -2.09 10.18
C SER A 24 9.39 -1.91 10.38
N SER A 25 10.21 -2.28 9.40
CA SER A 25 11.67 -2.07 9.47
C SER A 25 12.04 -0.66 9.07
N ALA A 26 11.40 -0.12 8.04
CA ALA A 26 11.60 1.24 7.55
C ALA A 26 10.50 1.57 6.55
N PRO A 27 10.11 2.84 6.41
CA PRO A 27 9.21 3.24 5.33
C PRO A 27 9.84 2.93 3.98
N PHE A 28 9.03 2.53 3.02
CA PHE A 28 9.51 2.24 1.67
C PHE A 28 8.49 2.62 0.61
N GLU A 29 8.99 2.74 -0.61
CA GLU A 29 8.19 3.11 -1.77
C GLU A 29 8.18 1.97 -2.78
N VAL A 30 7.01 1.70 -3.37
CA VAL A 30 6.85 0.72 -4.42
C VAL A 30 6.50 1.44 -5.72
N LEU A 31 7.29 1.19 -6.75
CA LEU A 31 7.09 1.70 -8.10
C LEU A 31 6.76 0.55 -9.05
N PRO A 32 6.22 0.82 -10.25
CA PRO A 32 5.97 -0.23 -11.23
C PRO A 32 7.21 -1.07 -11.51
N GLY A 33 7.04 -2.38 -11.59
CA GLY A 33 8.15 -3.30 -11.81
C GLY A 33 8.92 -3.67 -10.56
N HIS A 34 8.46 -3.28 -9.38
CA HIS A 34 9.12 -3.63 -8.12
C HIS A 34 9.19 -5.14 -7.93
N ALA A 35 10.32 -5.63 -7.41
CA ALA A 35 10.49 -7.03 -7.10
C ALA A 35 9.46 -7.50 -6.05
N PRO A 36 9.12 -8.79 -6.03
CA PRO A 36 8.20 -9.32 -5.02
C PRO A 36 8.68 -9.03 -3.61
N ILE A 37 7.76 -8.61 -2.74
CA ILE A 37 8.05 -8.33 -1.35
C ILE A 37 6.83 -8.65 -0.48
N ILE A 38 7.10 -9.13 0.72
CA ILE A 38 6.09 -9.28 1.77
C ILE A 38 6.63 -8.57 3.00
N SER A 39 5.84 -7.68 3.59
CA SER A 39 6.26 -6.91 4.74
C SER A 39 5.09 -6.64 5.66
N THR A 40 5.37 -6.50 6.95
CA THR A 40 4.40 -5.95 7.90
C THR A 40 4.49 -4.43 7.88
N LEU A 41 3.39 -3.80 8.25
CA LEU A 41 3.26 -2.34 8.31
C LEU A 41 2.96 -1.93 9.74
N GLU A 42 3.55 -0.82 10.17
CA GLU A 42 3.24 -0.26 11.48
C GLU A 42 2.31 0.93 11.37
N ALA A 43 1.91 1.49 12.49
CA ALA A 43 1.08 2.68 12.51
C ALA A 43 1.73 3.81 11.74
N GLY A 44 0.98 4.45 10.87
CA GLY A 44 1.48 5.53 10.04
C GLY A 44 0.53 5.83 8.91
N GLU A 45 1.05 6.46 7.89
CA GLU A 45 0.28 6.90 6.75
C GLU A 45 0.65 6.11 5.51
N LEU A 46 -0.34 5.43 4.94
CA LEU A 46 -0.26 4.80 3.64
C LEU A 46 -0.61 5.87 2.61
N ARG A 47 0.24 6.09 1.62
CA ARG A 47 0.00 7.09 0.57
C ARG A 47 0.19 6.47 -0.79
N TRP A 48 -0.56 6.93 -1.76
CA TRP A 48 -0.40 6.50 -3.14
C TRP A 48 -0.66 7.66 -4.09
N ARG A 49 -0.02 7.57 -5.25
CA ARG A 49 -0.20 8.54 -6.33
C ARG A 49 -0.96 7.87 -7.45
N GLY A 50 -2.16 8.36 -7.70
CA GLY A 50 -3.01 7.89 -8.79
C GLY A 50 -3.17 8.93 -9.89
N ALA A 51 -4.09 8.66 -10.82
CA ALA A 51 -4.34 9.55 -11.94
C ALA A 51 -4.86 10.93 -11.49
N GLU A 52 -5.54 10.98 -10.35
CA GLU A 52 -6.14 12.21 -9.84
C GLU A 52 -5.31 12.87 -8.74
N GLY A 53 -4.06 12.46 -8.58
CA GLY A 53 -3.16 13.02 -7.60
C GLY A 53 -2.86 12.06 -6.47
N GLU A 54 -2.43 12.61 -5.34
CA GLU A 54 -1.99 11.82 -4.19
C GLU A 54 -3.10 11.72 -3.15
N GLU A 55 -3.28 10.52 -2.62
CA GLU A 55 -4.22 10.24 -1.54
C GLU A 55 -3.49 9.55 -0.40
N SER A 56 -4.06 9.64 0.80
CA SER A 56 -3.47 8.99 1.97
C SER A 56 -4.54 8.37 2.86
N LEU A 57 -4.11 7.38 3.65
CA LEU A 57 -4.96 6.66 4.58
C LEU A 57 -4.14 6.37 5.83
N ALA A 58 -4.60 6.85 6.98
CA ALA A 58 -3.96 6.54 8.26
C ALA A 58 -4.29 5.11 8.65
N ILE A 59 -3.27 4.32 8.99
CA ILE A 59 -3.44 2.93 9.43
C ILE A 59 -2.81 2.72 10.79
N LYS A 60 -3.31 1.73 11.53
CA LYS A 60 -2.75 1.34 12.82
C LYS A 60 -1.76 0.20 12.69
N SER A 61 -1.99 -0.67 11.73
CA SER A 61 -1.13 -1.83 11.44
C SER A 61 -1.53 -2.40 10.09
N GLY A 62 -0.74 -3.32 9.58
CA GLY A 62 -1.11 -4.01 8.37
C GLY A 62 -0.03 -4.93 7.84
N ALA A 63 -0.29 -5.43 6.64
CA ALA A 63 0.65 -6.25 5.90
C ALA A 63 0.48 -5.95 4.42
N VAL A 64 1.56 -6.08 3.67
CA VAL A 64 1.56 -5.84 2.23
C VAL A 64 2.24 -6.97 1.50
N ARG A 65 1.70 -7.31 0.34
CA ARG A 65 2.32 -8.23 -0.60
C ARG A 65 2.39 -7.55 -1.96
N VAL A 66 3.59 -7.54 -2.54
CA VAL A 66 3.83 -7.02 -3.89
C VAL A 66 4.24 -8.18 -4.76
N MET A 67 3.55 -8.38 -5.88
CA MET A 67 3.87 -9.45 -6.82
C MET A 67 3.24 -9.14 -8.18
N ASN A 68 4.02 -9.29 -9.25
CA ASN A 68 3.54 -9.14 -10.62
C ASN A 68 2.81 -7.81 -10.86
N ASP A 69 3.40 -6.73 -10.40
CA ASP A 69 2.87 -5.37 -10.55
C ASP A 69 1.51 -5.17 -9.89
N LYS A 70 1.25 -5.98 -8.85
CA LYS A 70 0.03 -5.93 -8.06
C LYS A 70 0.41 -5.80 -6.60
N ILE A 71 -0.25 -4.87 -5.90
CA ILE A 71 -0.02 -4.63 -4.48
C ILE A 71 -1.30 -4.96 -3.75
N GLU A 72 -1.19 -5.84 -2.75
CA GLU A 72 -2.30 -6.17 -1.87
C GLU A 72 -1.95 -5.75 -0.45
N ILE A 73 -2.78 -4.90 0.12
CA ILE A 73 -2.59 -4.33 1.44
C ILE A 73 -3.77 -4.70 2.31
N CYS A 74 -3.51 -5.34 3.45
CA CYS A 74 -4.50 -5.57 4.50
C CYS A 74 -4.14 -4.64 5.64
N ALA A 75 -5.04 -3.76 6.03
CA ALA A 75 -4.73 -2.73 7.02
C ALA A 75 -5.85 -2.57 8.03
N GLU A 76 -5.48 -2.20 9.25
CA GLU A 76 -6.41 -1.75 10.29
C GLU A 76 -6.41 -0.23 10.33
N VAL A 77 -7.59 0.34 10.32
CA VAL A 77 -7.79 1.81 10.33
C VAL A 77 -8.44 2.28 11.61
#